data_90f6cb1b9863abb75929f83723773623
#
_entry.id   90f6cb1b9863abb75929f83723773623
#
_cell.length_a   1.000
_cell.length_b   1.000
_cell.length_c   1.000
_cell.angle_alpha   90.00
_cell.angle_beta   90.00
_cell.angle_gamma   90.00
#
_symmetry.space_group_name_H-M   'P 1'
#
loop_
_entity.id
_entity.type
_entity.pdbx_description
1 polymer ?
#
loop_
_entity_poly.entity_id
_entity_poly.type
_entity_poly.pdbx_seq_one_letter_code
_entity_poly.pdbx_strand_id
1 'polypeptide(L)'
;MSNSDHTAGALTSVAALERAGLVAHEDRDQLEAVAASFRVRISPAMQSVTSEGVRAQFMPDARELKVTPEELADPIGDDAHRPVAGLTHRYPDRAILHATQTCEVYCRFCFRRETVGETGTLSDGEFDAVVDYLHRTPEVREVIFTGGDPLVLSPRRLGAMLARLQRVESLEMIRFHTRIPVVAPERVTPALVEVLG
;
A
#
# COMPACT_ATOMS: atom_id res chain seq x y z
N MET A 1 24.84 19.18 21.96
CA MET A 1 23.64 18.39 21.61
C MET A 1 23.29 18.80 20.17
N SER A 2 23.84 18.07 19.22
CA SER A 2 23.74 18.40 17.79
C SER A 2 22.46 17.75 17.25
N ASN A 3 21.47 18.58 16.97
CA ASN A 3 20.23 18.21 16.31
C ASN A 3 20.55 18.10 14.81
N SER A 4 21.01 16.95 14.35
CA SER A 4 21.09 16.67 12.92
C SER A 4 19.69 16.30 12.45
N ASP A 5 18.94 17.31 12.00
CA ASP A 5 17.73 17.19 11.19
C ASP A 5 18.09 16.48 9.87
N HIS A 6 18.24 15.16 9.91
CA HIS A 6 18.21 14.33 8.74
C HIS A 6 16.73 14.01 8.45
N THR A 7 16.09 14.84 7.65
CA THR A 7 14.91 14.41 6.87
C THR A 7 15.37 13.36 5.84
N ALA A 8 15.76 12.22 6.32
CA ALA A 8 16.10 11.09 5.48
C ALA A 8 14.82 10.69 4.72
N GLY A 9 14.87 10.71 3.39
CA GLY A 9 13.79 10.20 2.55
C GLY A 9 13.58 8.69 2.77
N ALA A 10 12.54 8.13 2.19
CA ALA A 10 12.33 6.68 2.19
C ALA A 10 13.50 5.98 1.49
N LEU A 11 13.96 4.86 2.04
CA LEU A 11 14.98 4.01 1.43
C LEU A 11 14.30 3.05 0.45
N THR A 12 14.70 3.09 -0.83
CA THR A 12 14.03 2.36 -1.91
C THR A 12 14.97 1.45 -2.71
N SER A 13 16.20 1.24 -2.24
CA SER A 13 17.18 0.34 -2.86
C SER A 13 18.07 -0.29 -1.81
N VAL A 14 18.65 -1.44 -2.13
CA VAL A 14 19.60 -2.13 -1.25
C VAL A 14 20.82 -1.26 -0.99
N ALA A 15 21.32 -0.55 -2.00
CA ALA A 15 22.42 0.40 -1.83
C ALA A 15 22.09 1.55 -0.86
N ALA A 16 20.82 1.99 -0.77
CA ALA A 16 20.40 2.96 0.21
C ALA A 16 20.32 2.35 1.62
N LEU A 17 19.89 1.10 1.74
CA LEU A 17 19.89 0.36 3.01
C LEU A 17 21.31 0.15 3.55
N GLU A 18 22.26 -0.22 2.68
CA GLU A 18 23.67 -0.37 3.03
C GLU A 18 24.28 0.95 3.54
N ARG A 19 24.08 2.05 2.80
CA ARG A 19 24.55 3.39 3.25
C ARG A 19 23.93 3.83 4.59
N ALA A 20 22.73 3.40 4.87
CA ALA A 20 22.06 3.65 6.15
C ALA A 20 22.49 2.71 7.29
N GLY A 21 23.40 1.74 7.00
CA GLY A 21 23.85 0.75 7.98
C GLY A 21 22.79 -0.27 8.38
N LEU A 22 21.74 -0.43 7.57
CA LEU A 22 20.67 -1.38 7.83
C LEU A 22 20.93 -2.76 7.25
N VAL A 23 21.87 -2.86 6.29
CA VAL A 23 22.29 -4.09 5.60
C VAL A 23 23.81 -4.12 5.55
N ALA A 24 24.40 -5.29 5.76
CA ALA A 24 25.85 -5.48 5.64
C ALA A 24 26.28 -5.53 4.16
N HIS A 25 27.52 -5.14 3.89
CA HIS A 25 28.06 -5.14 2.53
C HIS A 25 28.08 -6.54 1.90
N GLU A 26 28.38 -7.55 2.69
CA GLU A 26 28.40 -8.96 2.27
C GLU A 26 27.05 -9.50 1.81
N ASP A 27 25.93 -8.93 2.29
CA ASP A 27 24.59 -9.36 1.93
C ASP A 27 24.05 -8.67 0.66
N ARG A 28 24.74 -7.64 0.18
CA ARG A 28 24.28 -6.75 -0.88
C ARG A 28 23.81 -7.48 -2.13
N ASP A 29 24.66 -8.30 -2.72
CA ASP A 29 24.36 -8.95 -4.01
C ASP A 29 23.14 -9.86 -3.92
N GLN A 30 23.02 -10.57 -2.80
CA GLN A 30 21.88 -11.44 -2.53
C GLN A 30 20.58 -10.64 -2.36
N LEU A 31 20.64 -9.52 -1.65
CA LEU A 31 19.49 -8.66 -1.44
C LEU A 31 19.11 -7.84 -2.68
N GLU A 32 20.06 -7.52 -3.56
CA GLU A 32 19.77 -6.93 -4.89
C GLU A 32 18.97 -7.92 -5.76
N ALA A 33 19.26 -9.23 -5.68
CA ALA A 33 18.44 -10.26 -6.34
C ALA A 33 17.00 -10.29 -5.79
N VAL A 34 16.82 -10.15 -4.47
CA VAL A 34 15.49 -10.00 -3.84
C VAL A 34 14.79 -8.74 -4.35
N ALA A 35 15.50 -7.61 -4.35
CA ALA A 35 14.95 -6.31 -4.76
C ALA A 35 14.56 -6.25 -6.24
N ALA A 36 15.19 -7.08 -7.09
CA ALA A 36 14.82 -7.24 -8.49
C ALA A 36 13.44 -7.91 -8.66
N SER A 37 13.06 -8.81 -7.73
CA SER A 37 11.78 -9.50 -7.76
C SER A 37 10.72 -8.77 -6.92
N PHE A 38 11.10 -8.27 -5.74
CA PHE A 38 10.18 -7.68 -4.78
C PHE A 38 10.68 -6.33 -4.32
N ARG A 39 9.99 -5.26 -4.71
CA ARG A 39 10.38 -3.88 -4.39
C ARG A 39 10.63 -3.66 -2.91
N VAL A 40 11.59 -2.81 -2.62
CA VAL A 40 11.95 -2.38 -1.26
C VAL A 40 11.53 -0.93 -1.06
N ARG A 41 10.87 -0.65 0.06
CA ARG A 41 10.60 0.72 0.52
C ARG A 41 10.47 0.72 2.03
N ILE A 42 11.29 1.55 2.69
CA ILE A 42 11.29 1.72 4.15
C ILE A 42 11.15 3.21 4.44
N SER A 43 10.10 3.58 5.14
CA SER A 43 9.84 4.98 5.53
C SER A 43 10.87 5.49 6.55
N PRO A 44 11.04 6.81 6.70
CA PRO A 44 11.93 7.38 7.71
C PRO A 44 11.62 6.89 9.13
N ALA A 45 10.36 6.80 9.51
CA ALA A 45 9.94 6.31 10.82
C ALA A 45 10.40 4.86 11.11
N MET A 46 10.47 4.03 10.08
CA MET A 46 10.87 2.61 10.23
C MET A 46 12.38 2.40 10.21
N GLN A 47 13.18 3.38 9.77
CA GLN A 47 14.64 3.27 9.74
C GLN A 47 15.27 3.19 11.14
N SER A 48 14.62 3.79 12.14
CA SER A 48 15.09 3.80 13.54
C SER A 48 14.59 2.63 14.39
N VAL A 49 13.74 1.75 13.83
CA VAL A 49 13.19 0.62 14.58
C VAL A 49 14.29 -0.41 14.85
N THR A 50 14.46 -0.78 16.12
CA THR A 50 15.48 -1.74 16.59
C THR A 50 14.93 -3.13 16.85
N SER A 51 13.62 -3.29 17.08
CA SER A 51 13.00 -4.60 17.30
C SER A 51 13.13 -5.49 16.07
N GLU A 52 13.79 -6.64 16.23
CA GLU A 52 14.04 -7.59 15.15
C GLU A 52 12.74 -8.06 14.47
N GLY A 53 11.73 -8.44 15.23
CA GLY A 53 10.44 -8.88 14.68
C GLY A 53 9.69 -7.79 13.92
N VAL A 54 9.86 -6.52 14.28
CA VAL A 54 9.30 -5.41 13.52
C VAL A 54 10.11 -5.16 12.25
N ARG A 55 11.45 -5.16 12.34
CA ARG A 55 12.34 -5.02 11.18
C ARG A 55 12.10 -6.09 10.12
N ALA A 56 11.90 -7.34 10.53
CA ALA A 56 11.61 -8.47 9.64
C ALA A 56 10.34 -8.26 8.79
N GLN A 57 9.46 -7.34 9.18
CA GLN A 57 8.26 -7.04 8.39
C GLN A 57 8.54 -6.23 7.12
N PHE A 58 9.69 -5.58 7.00
CA PHE A 58 10.01 -4.69 5.87
C PHE A 58 11.44 -4.81 5.34
N MET A 59 12.35 -5.44 6.09
CA MET A 59 13.70 -5.71 5.59
C MET A 59 13.68 -6.87 4.60
N PRO A 60 14.29 -6.72 3.41
CA PRO A 60 14.41 -7.82 2.45
C PRO A 60 15.26 -8.96 3.03
N ASP A 61 14.92 -10.19 2.68
CA ASP A 61 15.60 -11.40 3.15
C ASP A 61 15.79 -12.37 1.98
N ALA A 62 16.98 -12.96 1.88
CA ALA A 62 17.31 -13.92 0.83
C ALA A 62 16.41 -15.15 0.76
N ARG A 63 15.73 -15.50 1.85
CA ARG A 63 14.73 -16.56 1.89
C ARG A 63 13.56 -16.32 0.96
N GLU A 64 13.29 -15.06 0.58
CA GLU A 64 12.20 -14.69 -0.35
C GLU A 64 12.44 -15.19 -1.78
N LEU A 65 13.69 -15.53 -2.14
CA LEU A 65 14.02 -16.12 -3.44
C LEU A 65 13.67 -17.60 -3.54
N LYS A 66 13.32 -18.24 -2.41
CA LYS A 66 12.91 -19.66 -2.38
C LYS A 66 11.40 -19.75 -2.62
N VAL A 67 11.02 -19.73 -3.87
CA VAL A 67 9.62 -19.90 -4.29
C VAL A 67 9.31 -21.40 -4.42
N THR A 68 8.21 -21.84 -3.85
CA THR A 68 7.72 -23.22 -3.98
C THR A 68 6.60 -23.32 -5.02
N PRO A 69 6.35 -24.52 -5.61
CA PRO A 69 5.29 -24.68 -6.62
C PRO A 69 3.87 -24.36 -6.09
N GLU A 70 3.68 -24.36 -4.78
CA GLU A 70 2.41 -24.09 -4.12
C GLU A 70 2.14 -22.59 -3.95
N GLU A 71 3.17 -21.75 -4.10
CA GLU A 71 3.02 -20.30 -4.01
C GLU A 71 2.35 -19.73 -5.26
N LEU A 72 1.36 -18.85 -5.05
CA LEU A 72 0.58 -18.22 -6.11
C LEU A 72 0.87 -16.73 -6.17
N ALA A 73 0.94 -16.17 -7.38
CA ALA A 73 1.08 -14.71 -7.59
C ALA A 73 -0.16 -13.94 -7.09
N ASP A 74 -1.35 -14.55 -7.24
CA ASP A 74 -2.60 -14.05 -6.66
C ASP A 74 -3.16 -15.07 -5.65
N PRO A 75 -2.59 -15.13 -4.42
CA PRO A 75 -2.91 -16.19 -3.46
C PRO A 75 -4.34 -16.11 -2.90
N ILE A 76 -5.00 -14.97 -3.04
CA ILE A 76 -6.38 -14.76 -2.59
C ILE A 76 -7.39 -14.64 -3.73
N GLY A 77 -6.96 -14.74 -5.00
CA GLY A 77 -7.83 -14.73 -6.17
C GLY A 77 -8.51 -13.38 -6.42
N ASP A 78 -7.82 -12.27 -6.18
CA ASP A 78 -8.38 -10.92 -6.42
C ASP A 78 -8.69 -10.69 -7.91
N ASP A 79 -7.88 -11.25 -8.82
CA ASP A 79 -8.02 -11.04 -10.26
C ASP A 79 -9.32 -11.61 -10.82
N ALA A 80 -9.76 -12.77 -10.32
CA ALA A 80 -11.03 -13.40 -10.73
C ALA A 80 -12.26 -12.59 -10.30
N HIS A 81 -12.10 -11.65 -9.36
CA HIS A 81 -13.17 -10.82 -8.80
C HIS A 81 -13.04 -9.34 -9.15
N ARG A 82 -12.32 -9.01 -10.23
CA ARG A 82 -12.07 -7.63 -10.65
C ARG A 82 -13.00 -7.21 -11.81
N PRO A 83 -14.19 -6.65 -11.52
CA PRO A 83 -15.16 -6.25 -12.56
C PRO A 83 -14.68 -5.05 -13.37
N VAL A 84 -13.92 -4.14 -12.76
CA VAL A 84 -13.28 -2.97 -13.37
C VAL A 84 -11.90 -2.75 -12.75
N ALA A 85 -11.03 -2.01 -13.43
CA ALA A 85 -9.72 -1.66 -12.89
C ALA A 85 -9.87 -0.99 -11.52
N GLY A 86 -9.03 -1.38 -10.57
CA GLY A 86 -9.02 -0.81 -9.22
C GLY A 86 -10.14 -1.28 -8.29
N LEU A 87 -11.01 -2.20 -8.69
CA LEU A 87 -12.08 -2.71 -7.82
C LEU A 87 -12.03 -4.25 -7.76
N THR A 88 -12.06 -4.80 -6.55
CA THR A 88 -12.31 -6.24 -6.31
C THR A 88 -13.66 -6.40 -5.63
N HIS A 89 -14.58 -7.15 -6.25
CA HIS A 89 -15.93 -7.41 -5.74
C HIS A 89 -16.16 -8.91 -5.59
N ARG A 90 -15.85 -9.45 -4.41
CA ARG A 90 -15.98 -10.89 -4.09
C ARG A 90 -17.24 -11.20 -3.28
N TYR A 91 -17.64 -10.29 -2.40
CA TYR A 91 -18.78 -10.45 -1.50
C TYR A 91 -19.93 -9.57 -1.95
N PRO A 92 -21.20 -10.02 -1.88
CA PRO A 92 -22.33 -9.31 -2.48
C PRO A 92 -22.52 -7.90 -1.93
N ASP A 93 -22.17 -7.66 -0.66
CA ASP A 93 -22.49 -6.43 0.07
C ASP A 93 -21.30 -5.44 0.18
N ARG A 94 -20.11 -5.85 -0.27
CA ARG A 94 -18.90 -5.01 -0.13
C ARG A 94 -17.89 -5.20 -1.26
N ALA A 95 -17.18 -4.12 -1.56
CA ALA A 95 -16.11 -4.14 -2.54
C ALA A 95 -14.84 -3.49 -2.00
N ILE A 96 -13.69 -3.94 -2.48
CA ILE A 96 -12.37 -3.39 -2.18
C ILE A 96 -11.99 -2.41 -3.30
N LEU A 97 -11.67 -1.17 -2.94
CA LEU A 97 -11.15 -0.16 -3.85
C LEU A 97 -9.63 -0.03 -3.69
N HIS A 98 -8.91 -0.43 -4.73
CA HIS A 98 -7.46 -0.28 -4.85
C HIS A 98 -7.13 1.12 -5.38
N ALA A 99 -7.29 2.14 -4.53
CA ALA A 99 -7.11 3.54 -4.92
C ALA A 99 -5.68 3.88 -5.35
N THR A 100 -4.71 3.10 -4.88
CA THR A 100 -3.29 3.19 -5.24
C THR A 100 -2.60 1.84 -5.04
N GLN A 101 -1.48 1.62 -5.73
CA GLN A 101 -0.57 0.49 -5.49
C GLN A 101 0.67 0.91 -4.69
N THR A 102 0.74 2.17 -4.26
CA THR A 102 1.87 2.68 -3.48
C THR A 102 1.63 2.54 -1.98
N CYS A 103 2.68 2.20 -1.22
CA CYS A 103 2.73 2.23 0.24
C CYS A 103 3.92 3.06 0.72
N GLU A 104 3.94 3.47 1.98
CA GLU A 104 5.13 4.06 2.60
C GLU A 104 6.17 3.01 3.03
N VAL A 105 5.72 1.77 3.25
CA VAL A 105 6.59 0.62 3.51
C VAL A 105 6.10 -0.57 2.71
N TYR A 106 6.98 -1.26 2.01
CA TYR A 106 6.63 -2.52 1.34
C TYR A 106 6.86 -3.69 2.30
N CYS A 107 5.75 -4.18 2.86
CA CYS A 107 5.78 -5.28 3.84
C CYS A 107 6.20 -6.59 3.18
N ARG A 108 7.16 -7.30 3.77
CA ARG A 108 7.68 -8.56 3.22
C ARG A 108 6.65 -9.71 3.25
N PHE A 109 5.65 -9.62 4.09
CA PHE A 109 4.51 -10.56 4.17
C PHE A 109 3.29 -10.13 3.34
N CYS A 110 3.41 -9.12 2.47
CA CYS A 110 2.31 -8.63 1.67
C CYS A 110 1.90 -9.68 0.63
N PHE A 111 0.64 -10.12 0.65
CA PHE A 111 0.12 -11.06 -0.34
C PHE A 111 -0.09 -10.43 -1.73
N ARG A 112 0.01 -9.08 -1.85
CA ARG A 112 0.03 -8.34 -3.11
C ARG A 112 1.44 -7.85 -3.48
N ARG A 113 2.49 -8.49 -2.98
CA ARG A 113 3.88 -8.08 -3.19
C ARG A 113 4.28 -8.03 -4.67
N GLU A 114 3.61 -8.83 -5.51
CA GLU A 114 3.84 -8.86 -6.96
C GLU A 114 3.41 -7.56 -7.65
N THR A 115 2.33 -6.92 -7.17
CA THR A 115 1.71 -5.75 -7.81
C THR A 115 1.97 -4.42 -7.09
N VAL A 116 2.32 -4.47 -5.79
CA VAL A 116 2.58 -3.26 -5.00
C VAL A 116 3.72 -2.44 -5.60
N GLY A 117 3.44 -1.15 -5.85
CA GLY A 117 4.40 -0.21 -6.42
C GLY A 117 4.54 -0.26 -7.94
N GLU A 118 3.77 -1.07 -8.68
CA GLU A 118 3.87 -1.17 -10.15
C GLU A 118 3.16 -0.03 -10.88
N THR A 119 1.88 0.18 -10.59
CA THR A 119 1.01 1.03 -11.40
C THR A 119 0.69 2.40 -10.80
N GLY A 120 1.10 2.66 -9.55
CA GLY A 120 0.85 3.95 -8.91
C GLY A 120 -0.61 4.14 -8.47
N THR A 121 -1.18 5.31 -8.77
CA THR A 121 -2.53 5.71 -8.34
C THR A 121 -3.53 5.52 -9.47
N LEU A 122 -4.72 5.07 -9.11
CA LEU A 122 -5.87 4.93 -10.01
C LEU A 122 -6.14 6.27 -10.72
N SER A 123 -6.26 6.24 -12.04
CA SER A 123 -6.57 7.42 -12.86
C SER A 123 -8.03 7.88 -12.64
N ASP A 124 -8.35 9.10 -13.06
CA ASP A 124 -9.71 9.63 -12.95
C ASP A 124 -10.71 8.79 -13.74
N GLY A 125 -10.34 8.37 -14.98
CA GLY A 125 -11.21 7.55 -15.82
C GLY A 125 -11.44 6.13 -15.26
N GLU A 126 -10.43 5.51 -14.66
CA GLU A 126 -10.60 4.22 -13.97
C GLU A 126 -11.49 4.39 -12.74
N PHE A 127 -11.33 5.48 -12.00
CA PHE A 127 -12.19 5.76 -10.86
C PHE A 127 -13.64 6.10 -11.30
N ASP A 128 -13.85 6.74 -12.47
CA ASP A 128 -15.17 6.91 -13.08
C ASP A 128 -15.85 5.56 -13.30
N ALA A 129 -15.11 4.59 -13.87
CA ALA A 129 -15.63 3.25 -14.10
C ALA A 129 -16.00 2.52 -12.80
N VAL A 130 -15.25 2.75 -11.72
CA VAL A 130 -15.59 2.23 -10.37
C VAL A 130 -16.90 2.81 -9.87
N VAL A 131 -17.07 4.14 -9.93
CA VAL A 131 -18.30 4.82 -9.49
C VAL A 131 -19.50 4.35 -10.31
N ASP A 132 -19.36 4.25 -11.63
CA ASP A 132 -20.39 3.75 -12.53
C ASP A 132 -20.77 2.29 -12.23
N TYR A 133 -19.78 1.46 -11.88
CA TYR A 133 -20.02 0.08 -11.44
C TYR A 133 -20.87 0.05 -10.16
N LEU A 134 -20.49 0.84 -9.15
CA LEU A 134 -21.21 0.89 -7.87
C LEU A 134 -22.66 1.39 -8.03
N HIS A 135 -22.91 2.38 -8.90
CA HIS A 135 -24.28 2.82 -9.22
C HIS A 135 -25.15 1.71 -9.85
N ARG A 136 -24.54 0.79 -10.59
CA ARG A 136 -25.24 -0.35 -11.22
C ARG A 136 -25.32 -1.59 -10.34
N THR A 137 -24.69 -1.55 -9.16
CA THR A 137 -24.60 -2.69 -8.23
C THR A 137 -25.06 -2.24 -6.82
N PRO A 138 -26.36 -1.97 -6.65
CA PRO A 138 -26.89 -1.39 -5.39
C PRO A 138 -26.80 -2.36 -4.19
N GLU A 139 -26.45 -3.62 -4.42
CA GLU A 139 -26.16 -4.59 -3.37
C GLU A 139 -24.89 -4.25 -2.59
N VAL A 140 -23.94 -3.54 -3.22
CA VAL A 140 -22.73 -3.07 -2.55
C VAL A 140 -23.06 -1.89 -1.65
N ARG A 141 -22.92 -2.11 -0.34
CA ARG A 141 -23.18 -1.13 0.72
C ARG A 141 -21.92 -0.61 1.38
N GLU A 142 -20.81 -1.32 1.21
CA GLU A 142 -19.52 -0.97 1.80
C GLU A 142 -18.40 -0.92 0.75
N VAL A 143 -17.62 0.16 0.78
CA VAL A 143 -16.35 0.25 0.03
C VAL A 143 -15.19 0.34 1.00
N ILE A 144 -14.20 -0.55 0.81
CA ILE A 144 -12.99 -0.63 1.62
C ILE A 144 -11.82 -0.11 0.79
N PHE A 145 -11.31 1.06 1.14
CA PHE A 145 -10.07 1.59 0.55
C PHE A 145 -8.87 0.78 1.02
N THR A 146 -8.11 0.24 0.07
CA THR A 146 -6.86 -0.50 0.28
C THR A 146 -6.05 -0.56 -1.02
N GLY A 147 -5.40 -1.66 -1.35
CA GLY A 147 -4.54 -1.85 -2.52
C GLY A 147 -3.09 -1.80 -2.12
N GLY A 148 -2.40 -0.67 -2.33
CA GLY A 148 -1.32 -0.19 -1.50
C GLY A 148 -1.89 0.40 -0.21
N ASP A 149 -1.34 1.48 0.28
CA ASP A 149 -1.94 2.16 1.44
C ASP A 149 -2.69 3.41 0.98
N PRO A 150 -4.02 3.50 1.16
CA PRO A 150 -4.82 4.61 0.63
C PRO A 150 -4.42 5.96 1.23
N LEU A 151 -3.87 6.00 2.45
CA LEU A 151 -3.48 7.26 3.09
C LEU A 151 -2.12 7.80 2.62
N VAL A 152 -1.47 7.18 1.62
CA VAL A 152 -0.38 7.82 0.85
C VAL A 152 -0.91 8.85 -0.14
N LEU A 153 -2.19 8.81 -0.48
CA LEU A 153 -2.83 9.80 -1.31
C LEU A 153 -2.87 11.16 -0.60
N SER A 154 -2.85 12.24 -1.36
CA SER A 154 -3.04 13.56 -0.79
C SER A 154 -4.45 13.74 -0.23
N PRO A 155 -4.64 14.54 0.83
CA PRO A 155 -5.98 14.88 1.36
C PRO A 155 -6.93 15.37 0.27
N ARG A 156 -6.43 16.22 -0.65
CA ARG A 156 -7.20 16.69 -1.80
C ARG A 156 -7.72 15.54 -2.68
N ARG A 157 -6.86 14.55 -2.99
CA ARG A 157 -7.23 13.40 -3.84
C ARG A 157 -8.25 12.52 -3.13
N LEU A 158 -8.02 12.21 -1.85
CA LEU A 158 -8.96 11.44 -1.03
C LEU A 158 -10.31 12.14 -0.94
N GLY A 159 -10.34 13.44 -0.63
CA GLY A 159 -11.57 14.23 -0.55
C GLY A 159 -12.37 14.22 -1.87
N ALA A 160 -11.68 14.35 -3.00
CA ALA A 160 -12.33 14.25 -4.32
C ALA A 160 -12.95 12.87 -4.58
N MET A 161 -12.27 11.78 -4.18
CA MET A 161 -12.80 10.42 -4.31
C MET A 161 -13.98 10.19 -3.37
N LEU A 162 -13.86 10.61 -2.10
CA LEU A 162 -14.94 10.49 -1.10
C LEU A 162 -16.20 11.24 -1.52
N ALA A 163 -16.06 12.50 -1.97
CA ALA A 163 -17.19 13.31 -2.43
C ALA A 163 -17.96 12.67 -3.60
N ARG A 164 -17.31 11.86 -4.41
CA ARG A 164 -17.94 11.12 -5.50
C ARG A 164 -18.63 9.85 -5.02
N LEU A 165 -17.98 9.08 -4.12
CA LEU A 165 -18.57 7.89 -3.53
C LEU A 165 -19.81 8.22 -2.66
N GLN A 166 -19.81 9.36 -1.97
CA GLN A 166 -20.99 9.84 -1.20
C GLN A 166 -22.24 10.09 -2.05
N ARG A 167 -22.10 10.18 -3.39
CA ARG A 167 -23.25 10.30 -4.31
C ARG A 167 -23.83 8.95 -4.74
N VAL A 168 -23.19 7.85 -4.38
CA VAL A 168 -23.69 6.49 -4.62
C VAL A 168 -24.66 6.15 -3.49
N GLU A 169 -25.96 6.23 -3.76
CA GLU A 169 -27.02 6.14 -2.76
C GLU A 169 -27.03 4.82 -1.97
N SER A 170 -26.53 3.73 -2.57
CA SER A 170 -26.46 2.42 -1.90
C SER A 170 -25.35 2.32 -0.87
N LEU A 171 -24.32 3.20 -0.93
CA LEU A 171 -23.19 3.11 -0.01
C LEU A 171 -23.54 3.65 1.38
N GLU A 172 -23.43 2.80 2.38
CA GLU A 172 -23.68 3.10 3.79
C GLU A 172 -22.37 3.30 4.56
N MET A 173 -21.26 2.68 4.07
CA MET A 173 -19.98 2.68 4.78
C MET A 173 -18.79 2.80 3.83
N ILE A 174 -17.85 3.65 4.23
CA ILE A 174 -16.52 3.72 3.63
C ILE A 174 -15.50 3.41 4.72
N ARG A 175 -14.61 2.45 4.47
CA ARG A 175 -13.60 2.00 5.41
C ARG A 175 -12.20 2.15 4.82
N PHE A 176 -11.21 2.40 5.66
CA PHE A 176 -9.80 2.49 5.26
C PHE A 176 -8.99 1.41 5.96
N HIS A 177 -8.28 0.59 5.16
CA HIS A 177 -7.27 -0.32 5.66
C HIS A 177 -5.90 0.33 5.41
N THR A 178 -5.24 0.77 6.47
CA THR A 178 -4.00 1.55 6.41
C THR A 178 -3.01 1.15 7.50
N ARG A 179 -1.73 1.28 7.19
CA ARG A 179 -0.63 1.20 8.16
C ARG A 179 0.02 2.56 8.43
N ILE A 180 -0.42 3.63 7.76
CA ILE A 180 0.17 4.98 7.89
C ILE A 180 0.35 5.42 9.33
N PRO A 181 -0.62 5.27 10.26
CA PRO A 181 -0.42 5.71 11.65
C PRO A 181 0.78 5.09 12.36
N VAL A 182 1.24 3.90 11.88
CA VAL A 182 2.39 3.17 12.44
C VAL A 182 3.66 3.42 11.63
N VAL A 183 3.57 3.37 10.29
CA VAL A 183 4.76 3.35 9.43
C VAL A 183 5.18 4.74 8.93
N ALA A 184 4.30 5.72 9.02
CA ALA A 184 4.55 7.11 8.61
C ALA A 184 3.59 8.06 9.37
N PRO A 185 3.67 8.13 10.72
CA PRO A 185 2.72 8.88 11.55
C PRO A 185 2.69 10.38 11.21
N GLU A 186 3.78 10.94 10.67
CA GLU A 186 3.86 12.33 10.21
C GLU A 186 2.89 12.66 9.07
N ARG A 187 2.36 11.64 8.37
CA ARG A 187 1.33 11.82 7.33
C ARG A 187 -0.07 12.01 7.91
N VAL A 188 -0.28 11.69 9.17
CA VAL A 188 -1.55 11.94 9.87
C VAL A 188 -1.64 13.43 10.24
N THR A 189 -1.90 14.24 9.22
CA THR A 189 -1.98 15.68 9.34
C THR A 189 -3.41 16.15 9.68
N PRO A 190 -3.60 17.36 10.23
CA PRO A 190 -4.95 17.92 10.42
C PRO A 190 -5.79 17.91 9.13
N ALA A 191 -5.18 18.24 7.99
CA ALA A 191 -5.89 18.21 6.70
C ALA A 191 -6.34 16.80 6.29
N LEU A 192 -5.57 15.75 6.64
CA LEU A 192 -6.00 14.37 6.40
C LEU A 192 -7.17 14.00 7.33
N VAL A 193 -7.08 14.37 8.60
CA VAL A 193 -8.15 14.09 9.59
C VAL A 193 -9.44 14.78 9.19
N GLU A 194 -9.38 16.05 8.75
CA GLU A 194 -10.55 16.80 8.28
C GLU A 194 -11.26 16.13 7.08
N VAL A 195 -10.49 15.54 6.17
CA VAL A 195 -11.04 14.85 5.00
C VAL A 195 -11.71 13.52 5.38
N LEU A 196 -11.25 12.86 6.44
CA LEU A 196 -11.76 11.55 6.86
C LEU A 196 -12.91 11.64 7.86
N GLY A 197 -13.11 12.78 8.53
CA GLY A 197 -14.08 12.99 9.60
C GLY A 197 -15.23 13.81 9.23
#